data_d0813bbba05c99cb3dd666ea2abea519
#
_entry.id   d0813bbba05c99cb3dd666ea2abea519
#
_cell.length_a   1.000
_cell.length_b   1.000
_cell.length_c   1.000
_cell.angle_alpha   90.00
_cell.angle_beta   90.00
_cell.angle_gamma   90.00
#
_symmetry.space_group_name_H-M   'P 1'
#
loop_
_entity.id
_entity.type
_entity.pdbx_description
1 polymer ?
#
loop_
_entity_poly.entity_id
_entity_poly.type
_entity_poly.pdbx_seq_one_letter_code
_entity_poly.pdbx_strand_id
1 'polypeptide(L)'
;MKHSVRYHTLDAWLRSRHGEKVQKIPLDAGSSCPNRDGTLGVTGCTFCNAIGSGSGLGGRPLAEQWEYWRTRFAASDRLKHTHLFLGYLQAFTNTYGPARRLARLLDELAALPGLVGVCVGTRPDCVDEEKMALLAACPWPELWLELGVQSRHDATLTRIRRGHDAAASERAIRLAAAYGVKVCAHLMAGLPGETDEDFLDTVRWMAGLPIDGVKLHGLYICRNTPLEEE
;
A
#
# COMPACT_ATOMS: atom_id res chain seq x y z
N MET A 1 2.19 23.41 -26.63
CA MET A 1 3.25 23.36 -25.61
C MET A 1 3.10 22.05 -24.85
N LYS A 2 4.11 21.15 -24.87
CA LYS A 2 4.12 19.95 -24.01
C LYS A 2 4.31 20.47 -22.59
N HIS A 3 3.27 20.38 -21.77
CA HIS A 3 3.41 20.63 -20.34
C HIS A 3 4.45 19.65 -19.78
N SER A 4 5.59 20.16 -19.34
CA SER A 4 6.57 19.32 -18.63
C SER A 4 5.92 18.82 -17.34
N VAL A 5 5.78 17.51 -17.22
CA VAL A 5 5.28 16.90 -16.00
C VAL A 5 6.28 17.21 -14.89
N ARG A 6 5.83 17.83 -13.80
CA ARG A 6 6.69 18.29 -12.70
C ARG A 6 7.11 17.17 -11.75
N TYR A 7 6.59 15.96 -11.93
CA TYR A 7 6.88 14.81 -11.11
C TYR A 7 6.86 13.53 -11.96
N HIS A 8 7.62 12.52 -11.55
CA HIS A 8 7.67 11.23 -12.22
C HIS A 8 6.55 10.33 -11.71
N THR A 9 5.56 10.05 -12.54
CA THR A 9 4.43 9.20 -12.13
C THR A 9 4.80 7.72 -12.16
N LEU A 10 4.13 6.89 -11.33
CA LEU A 10 4.26 5.44 -11.40
C LEU A 10 3.95 4.89 -12.80
N ASP A 11 2.96 5.45 -13.51
CA ASP A 11 2.65 5.04 -14.89
C ASP A 11 3.83 5.31 -15.85
N ALA A 12 4.48 6.48 -15.74
CA ALA A 12 5.66 6.80 -16.55
C ALA A 12 6.84 5.88 -16.21
N TRP A 13 7.06 5.62 -14.91
CA TRP A 13 8.06 4.67 -14.44
C TRP A 13 7.85 3.27 -15.02
N LEU A 14 6.65 2.72 -14.87
CA LEU A 14 6.34 1.37 -15.35
C LEU A 14 6.44 1.27 -16.87
N ARG A 15 5.96 2.27 -17.61
CA ARG A 15 6.10 2.30 -19.08
C ARG A 15 7.56 2.34 -19.52
N SER A 16 8.41 3.07 -18.84
CA SER A 16 9.85 3.12 -19.19
C SER A 16 10.55 1.78 -18.97
N ARG A 17 10.08 0.97 -18.04
CA ARG A 17 10.67 -0.33 -17.71
C ARG A 17 10.09 -1.50 -18.51
N HIS A 18 8.81 -1.44 -18.84
CA HIS A 18 8.09 -2.55 -19.48
C HIS A 18 7.73 -2.26 -20.95
N GLY A 19 7.98 -1.05 -21.45
CA GLY A 19 7.66 -0.65 -22.83
C GLY A 19 6.17 -0.38 -23.08
N GLU A 20 5.29 -0.82 -22.18
CA GLU A 20 3.83 -0.69 -22.32
C GLU A 20 3.16 -0.33 -20.97
N LYS A 21 1.84 -0.17 -21.02
CA LYS A 21 1.01 0.08 -19.87
C LYS A 21 1.01 -1.10 -18.91
N VAL A 22 1.33 -0.85 -17.64
CA VAL A 22 1.10 -1.79 -16.52
C VAL A 22 -0.02 -1.27 -15.66
N GLN A 23 -1.02 -2.08 -15.36
CA GLN A 23 -2.18 -1.68 -14.57
C GLN A 23 -2.20 -2.39 -13.21
N LYS A 24 -2.43 -1.63 -12.13
CA LYS A 24 -2.66 -2.24 -10.81
C LYS A 24 -4.02 -2.91 -10.74
N ILE A 25 -4.04 -4.14 -10.21
CA ILE A 25 -5.24 -4.90 -9.86
C ILE A 25 -5.35 -4.92 -8.33
N PRO A 26 -6.36 -4.28 -7.72
CA PRO A 26 -6.56 -4.33 -6.29
C PRO A 26 -7.09 -5.70 -5.86
N LEU A 27 -6.41 -6.31 -4.89
CA LEU A 27 -6.70 -7.63 -4.35
C LEU A 27 -6.91 -7.55 -2.84
N ASP A 28 -7.87 -8.32 -2.35
CA ASP A 28 -8.12 -8.52 -0.93
C ASP A 28 -7.75 -9.95 -0.54
N ALA A 29 -6.66 -10.08 0.22
CA ALA A 29 -6.12 -11.37 0.66
C ALA A 29 -6.73 -11.88 1.98
N GLY A 30 -7.83 -11.28 2.44
CA GLY A 30 -8.43 -11.63 3.73
C GLY A 30 -7.51 -11.34 4.92
N SER A 31 -6.67 -10.31 4.81
CA SER A 31 -5.78 -9.90 5.88
C SER A 31 -6.53 -9.25 7.03
N SER A 32 -5.99 -9.33 8.25
CA SER A 32 -6.45 -8.58 9.40
C SER A 32 -5.57 -7.36 9.66
N CYS A 33 -5.83 -6.66 10.74
CA CYS A 33 -5.05 -5.52 11.19
C CYS A 33 -4.96 -5.54 12.72
N PRO A 34 -3.79 -5.32 13.34
CA PRO A 34 -3.64 -5.33 14.80
C PRO A 34 -4.49 -4.27 15.50
N ASN A 35 -4.91 -3.21 14.77
CA ASN A 35 -5.86 -2.20 15.29
C ASN A 35 -7.33 -2.67 15.27
N ARG A 36 -7.63 -3.91 14.83
CA ARG A 36 -8.99 -4.42 14.66
C ARG A 36 -9.25 -5.76 15.31
N ASP A 37 -8.23 -6.57 15.55
CA ASP A 37 -8.36 -7.92 16.08
C ASP A 37 -8.13 -8.01 17.59
N GLY A 38 -7.98 -6.87 18.27
CA GLY A 38 -7.75 -6.80 19.70
C GLY A 38 -6.28 -6.74 20.11
N THR A 39 -5.34 -6.90 19.18
CA THR A 39 -3.90 -6.86 19.51
C THR A 39 -3.47 -5.45 19.96
N LEU A 40 -3.84 -4.41 19.21
CA LEU A 40 -3.61 -2.99 19.57
C LEU A 40 -4.93 -2.25 19.78
N GLY A 41 -6.00 -2.68 19.15
CA GLY A 41 -7.32 -2.07 19.22
C GLY A 41 -8.36 -2.87 18.46
N VAL A 42 -9.63 -2.47 18.59
CA VAL A 42 -10.77 -3.16 17.95
C VAL A 42 -11.50 -2.31 16.92
N THR A 43 -11.29 -0.99 16.92
CA THR A 43 -12.03 -0.04 16.05
C THR A 43 -11.30 0.32 14.77
N GLY A 44 -9.98 0.06 14.69
CA GLY A 44 -9.13 0.54 13.60
C GLY A 44 -8.68 2.00 13.78
N CYS A 45 -8.00 2.53 12.77
CA CYS A 45 -7.67 3.96 12.70
C CYS A 45 -8.96 4.78 12.50
N THR A 46 -8.97 6.04 12.94
CA THR A 46 -10.18 6.88 12.94
C THR A 46 -10.79 7.09 11.54
N PHE A 47 -9.97 7.07 10.50
CA PHE A 47 -10.37 7.25 9.10
C PHE A 47 -10.65 5.94 8.35
N CYS A 48 -10.43 4.77 8.97
CA CYS A 48 -10.47 3.49 8.27
C CYS A 48 -11.86 2.86 8.33
N ASN A 49 -12.49 2.69 7.16
CA ASN A 49 -13.81 2.05 7.03
C ASN A 49 -13.77 0.52 7.27
N ALA A 50 -14.94 -0.11 7.30
CA ALA A 50 -15.08 -1.54 7.60
C ALA A 50 -14.34 -2.48 6.63
N ILE A 51 -14.14 -2.07 5.37
CA ILE A 51 -13.44 -2.86 4.34
C ILE A 51 -11.95 -2.56 4.21
N GLY A 52 -11.37 -1.75 5.14
CA GLY A 52 -9.94 -1.45 5.17
C GLY A 52 -9.40 -0.86 3.86
N SER A 53 -10.17 -0.02 3.18
CA SER A 53 -9.87 0.53 1.84
C SER A 53 -9.74 -0.54 0.74
N GLY A 54 -10.34 -1.71 0.94
CA GLY A 54 -10.32 -2.83 -0.01
C GLY A 54 -11.20 -2.60 -1.24
N SER A 55 -11.09 -3.52 -2.20
CA SER A 55 -11.83 -3.52 -3.46
C SER A 55 -13.33 -3.92 -3.33
N GLY A 56 -13.75 -4.37 -2.15
CA GLY A 56 -15.08 -4.96 -1.94
C GLY A 56 -15.20 -6.42 -2.42
N LEU A 57 -14.11 -7.05 -2.84
CA LEU A 57 -14.08 -8.44 -3.30
C LEU A 57 -13.54 -9.41 -2.24
N GLY A 58 -13.40 -8.97 -1.00
CA GLY A 58 -12.96 -9.81 0.12
C GLY A 58 -13.76 -11.10 0.23
N GLY A 59 -13.10 -12.19 0.65
CA GLY A 59 -13.70 -13.52 0.75
C GLY A 59 -13.74 -14.33 -0.55
N ARG A 60 -13.39 -13.74 -1.70
CA ARG A 60 -13.22 -14.49 -2.96
C ARG A 60 -11.77 -14.93 -3.13
N PRO A 61 -11.49 -16.08 -3.77
CA PRO A 61 -10.14 -16.49 -4.16
C PRO A 61 -9.42 -15.39 -4.97
N LEU A 62 -8.11 -15.25 -4.82
CA LEU A 62 -7.33 -14.22 -5.54
C LEU A 62 -7.44 -14.35 -7.05
N ALA A 63 -7.49 -15.58 -7.57
CA ALA A 63 -7.65 -15.85 -9.00
C ALA A 63 -9.01 -15.33 -9.53
N GLU A 64 -10.09 -15.47 -8.77
CA GLU A 64 -11.41 -14.93 -9.16
C GLU A 64 -11.42 -13.39 -9.15
N GLN A 65 -10.81 -12.75 -8.13
CA GLN A 65 -10.65 -11.30 -8.07
C GLN A 65 -9.84 -10.80 -9.26
N TRP A 66 -8.77 -11.53 -9.62
CA TRP A 66 -7.91 -11.21 -10.74
C TRP A 66 -8.67 -11.22 -12.06
N GLU A 67 -9.39 -12.29 -12.36
CA GLU A 67 -10.20 -12.40 -13.59
C GLU A 67 -11.35 -11.40 -13.63
N TYR A 68 -11.98 -11.08 -12.49
CA TYR A 68 -12.99 -10.03 -12.41
C TYR A 68 -12.44 -8.69 -12.91
N TRP A 69 -11.25 -8.28 -12.45
CA TRP A 69 -10.64 -7.03 -12.87
C TRP A 69 -10.15 -7.06 -14.30
N ARG A 70 -9.54 -8.16 -14.74
CA ARG A 70 -9.08 -8.32 -16.14
C ARG A 70 -10.23 -8.21 -17.13
N THR A 71 -11.35 -8.85 -16.84
CA THR A 71 -12.59 -8.74 -17.64
C THR A 71 -13.09 -7.29 -17.71
N ARG A 72 -13.12 -6.56 -16.59
CA ARG A 72 -13.51 -5.15 -16.57
C ARG A 72 -12.54 -4.26 -17.36
N PHE A 73 -11.25 -4.53 -17.28
CA PHE A 73 -10.26 -3.77 -18.03
C PHE A 73 -10.36 -4.07 -19.53
N ALA A 74 -10.58 -5.30 -19.93
CA ALA A 74 -10.81 -5.67 -21.32
C ALA A 74 -12.06 -4.98 -21.93
N ALA A 75 -13.07 -4.70 -21.12
CA ALA A 75 -14.27 -3.97 -21.53
C ALA A 75 -14.08 -2.43 -21.54
N SER A 76 -12.96 -1.92 -21.04
CA SER A 76 -12.67 -0.47 -20.97
C SER A 76 -11.88 -0.02 -22.19
N ASP A 77 -12.36 0.98 -22.93
CA ASP A 77 -11.64 1.55 -24.07
C ASP A 77 -10.22 2.02 -23.75
N ARG A 78 -9.99 2.47 -22.53
CA ARG A 78 -8.68 2.93 -22.05
C ARG A 78 -7.71 1.78 -21.73
N LEU A 79 -8.22 0.63 -21.32
CA LEU A 79 -7.43 -0.45 -20.73
C LEU A 79 -7.50 -1.78 -21.51
N LYS A 80 -8.33 -1.89 -22.53
CA LYS A 80 -8.57 -3.13 -23.30
C LYS A 80 -7.31 -3.76 -23.94
N HIS A 81 -6.27 -2.98 -24.12
CA HIS A 81 -4.98 -3.44 -24.67
C HIS A 81 -3.90 -3.59 -23.59
N THR A 82 -4.28 -3.61 -22.29
CA THR A 82 -3.33 -3.82 -21.19
C THR A 82 -3.18 -5.31 -20.91
N HIS A 83 -1.94 -5.80 -20.99
CA HIS A 83 -1.61 -7.21 -20.79
C HIS A 83 -0.72 -7.45 -19.57
N LEU A 84 -0.10 -6.40 -19.04
CA LEU A 84 0.78 -6.45 -17.89
C LEU A 84 0.11 -5.83 -16.65
N PHE A 85 0.23 -6.53 -15.53
CA PHE A 85 -0.48 -6.15 -14.30
C PHE A 85 0.42 -6.20 -13.06
N LEU A 86 0.18 -5.28 -12.13
CA LEU A 86 0.69 -5.36 -10.75
C LEU A 86 -0.42 -5.84 -9.83
N GLY A 87 -0.20 -6.93 -9.12
CA GLY A 87 -1.08 -7.34 -8.03
C GLY A 87 -0.92 -6.37 -6.84
N TYR A 88 -1.99 -5.77 -6.36
CA TYR A 88 -1.94 -4.86 -5.23
C TYR A 88 -2.75 -5.42 -4.06
N LEU A 89 -2.07 -6.00 -3.10
CA LEU A 89 -2.65 -6.40 -1.82
C LEU A 89 -2.97 -5.13 -1.03
N GLN A 90 -4.20 -4.64 -1.12
CA GLN A 90 -4.59 -3.32 -0.67
C GLN A 90 -5.28 -3.33 0.69
N ALA A 91 -6.18 -4.30 0.95
CA ALA A 91 -6.99 -4.32 2.15
C ALA A 91 -6.14 -4.63 3.40
N PHE A 92 -6.35 -3.86 4.46
CA PHE A 92 -5.78 -4.05 5.79
C PHE A 92 -4.24 -4.11 5.83
N THR A 93 -3.66 -5.14 6.50
CA THR A 93 -2.22 -5.23 6.79
C THR A 93 -1.67 -6.57 6.32
N ASN A 94 -1.12 -6.63 5.11
CA ASN A 94 -0.83 -7.88 4.44
C ASN A 94 0.41 -8.62 4.95
N THR A 95 1.29 -7.96 5.68
CA THR A 95 2.41 -8.60 6.39
C THR A 95 2.09 -8.95 7.83
N TYR A 96 0.88 -8.65 8.32
CA TYR A 96 0.47 -9.00 9.68
C TYR A 96 0.23 -10.50 9.83
N GLY A 97 0.69 -11.04 10.96
CA GLY A 97 0.64 -12.48 11.24
C GLY A 97 1.92 -13.23 10.83
N PRO A 98 1.89 -14.58 10.82
CA PRO A 98 3.08 -15.38 10.58
C PRO A 98 3.56 -15.31 9.13
N ALA A 99 4.88 -15.33 8.91
CA ALA A 99 5.52 -15.20 7.61
C ALA A 99 5.07 -16.28 6.60
N ARG A 100 4.75 -17.50 7.06
CA ARG A 100 4.19 -18.57 6.22
C ARG A 100 2.88 -18.20 5.52
N ARG A 101 2.10 -17.23 6.09
CA ARG A 101 0.90 -16.72 5.43
C ARG A 101 1.27 -15.86 4.24
N LEU A 102 2.25 -14.96 4.42
CA LEU A 102 2.75 -14.13 3.32
C LEU A 102 3.36 -15.01 2.22
N ALA A 103 4.17 -16.02 2.56
CA ALA A 103 4.74 -16.95 1.60
C ALA A 103 3.66 -17.60 0.72
N ARG A 104 2.60 -18.16 1.32
CA ARG A 104 1.48 -18.74 0.56
C ARG A 104 0.78 -17.75 -0.36
N LEU A 105 0.58 -16.50 0.08
CA LEU A 105 0.00 -15.45 -0.76
C LEU A 105 0.88 -15.14 -1.96
N LEU A 106 2.20 -15.09 -1.78
CA LEU A 106 3.15 -14.87 -2.87
C LEU A 106 3.14 -16.01 -3.88
N ASP A 107 3.03 -17.26 -3.41
CA ASP A 107 2.89 -18.45 -4.27
C ASP A 107 1.58 -18.41 -5.09
N GLU A 108 0.45 -18.05 -4.46
CA GLU A 108 -0.84 -17.90 -5.16
C GLU A 108 -0.76 -16.79 -6.23
N LEU A 109 -0.13 -15.66 -5.92
CA LEU A 109 0.04 -14.56 -6.86
C LEU A 109 0.93 -14.96 -8.04
N ALA A 110 1.95 -15.79 -7.82
CA ALA A 110 2.87 -16.21 -8.87
C ALA A 110 2.19 -17.02 -10.00
N ALA A 111 1.04 -17.61 -9.73
CA ALA A 111 0.25 -18.35 -10.71
C ALA A 111 -0.65 -17.44 -11.59
N LEU A 112 -0.73 -16.13 -11.30
CA LEU A 112 -1.66 -15.23 -11.99
C LEU A 112 -1.12 -14.77 -13.36
N PRO A 113 -1.91 -14.87 -14.44
CA PRO A 113 -1.43 -14.55 -15.79
C PRO A 113 -1.20 -13.05 -16.00
N GLY A 114 -0.06 -12.68 -16.60
CA GLY A 114 0.30 -11.31 -16.89
C GLY A 114 0.78 -10.51 -15.67
N LEU A 115 1.03 -11.17 -14.54
CA LEU A 115 1.61 -10.55 -13.35
C LEU A 115 3.10 -10.23 -13.58
N VAL A 116 3.46 -8.95 -13.47
CA VAL A 116 4.86 -8.47 -13.55
C VAL A 116 5.42 -8.03 -12.21
N GLY A 117 4.59 -8.03 -11.17
CA GLY A 117 5.02 -7.65 -9.84
C GLY A 117 3.88 -7.51 -8.84
N VAL A 118 4.24 -7.24 -7.61
CA VAL A 118 3.32 -7.15 -6.48
C VAL A 118 3.60 -5.89 -5.66
N CYS A 119 2.53 -5.21 -5.26
CA CYS A 119 2.53 -4.15 -4.27
C CYS A 119 1.88 -4.70 -2.99
N VAL A 120 2.59 -4.70 -1.87
CA VAL A 120 2.11 -5.21 -0.59
C VAL A 120 1.79 -4.05 0.34
N GLY A 121 0.50 -3.72 0.47
CA GLY A 121 0.01 -2.70 1.40
C GLY A 121 0.10 -3.20 2.84
N THR A 122 0.76 -2.44 3.71
CA THR A 122 0.95 -2.83 5.10
C THR A 122 1.21 -1.67 6.04
N ARG A 123 1.29 -1.97 7.33
CA ARG A 123 1.68 -1.06 8.41
C ARG A 123 3.18 -1.19 8.68
N PRO A 124 3.86 -0.10 9.06
CA PRO A 124 5.28 -0.13 9.40
C PRO A 124 5.63 -1.09 10.55
N ASP A 125 4.79 -1.15 11.58
CA ASP A 125 4.98 -2.00 12.77
C ASP A 125 4.71 -3.50 12.53
N CYS A 126 4.34 -3.88 11.30
CA CYS A 126 4.13 -5.27 10.87
C CYS A 126 5.20 -5.74 9.87
N VAL A 127 6.33 -5.06 9.83
CA VAL A 127 7.48 -5.39 8.97
C VAL A 127 8.61 -5.96 9.82
N ASP A 128 9.16 -7.11 9.43
CA ASP A 128 10.29 -7.77 10.06
C ASP A 128 11.23 -8.40 9.03
N GLU A 129 12.39 -8.89 9.48
CA GLU A 129 13.42 -9.46 8.63
C GLU A 129 12.97 -10.70 7.87
N GLU A 130 12.20 -11.59 8.53
CA GLU A 130 11.70 -12.81 7.89
C GLU A 130 10.80 -12.50 6.69
N LYS A 131 9.89 -11.53 6.84
CA LYS A 131 9.01 -11.09 5.75
C LYS A 131 9.75 -10.34 4.66
N MET A 132 10.75 -9.53 5.01
CA MET A 132 11.58 -8.85 4.02
C MET A 132 12.42 -9.84 3.21
N ALA A 133 12.96 -10.87 3.85
CA ALA A 133 13.66 -11.95 3.14
C ALA A 133 12.74 -12.70 2.15
N LEU A 134 11.49 -12.99 2.53
CA LEU A 134 10.51 -13.60 1.64
C LEU A 134 10.20 -12.70 0.43
N LEU A 135 10.00 -11.40 0.66
CA LEU A 135 9.74 -10.45 -0.43
C LEU A 135 10.97 -10.33 -1.34
N ALA A 136 12.17 -10.17 -0.78
CA ALA A 136 13.40 -10.06 -1.55
C ALA A 136 13.72 -11.30 -2.42
N ALA A 137 13.24 -12.48 -2.01
CA ALA A 137 13.40 -13.72 -2.77
C ALA A 137 12.43 -13.86 -3.96
N CYS A 138 11.44 -12.97 -4.10
CA CYS A 138 10.48 -13.02 -5.20
C CYS A 138 11.14 -12.66 -6.54
N PRO A 139 10.79 -13.36 -7.64
CA PRO A 139 11.45 -13.16 -8.94
C PRO A 139 10.94 -11.93 -9.72
N TRP A 140 9.94 -11.22 -9.20
CA TRP A 140 9.31 -10.12 -9.94
C TRP A 140 10.18 -8.86 -9.98
N PRO A 141 10.30 -8.21 -11.14
CA PRO A 141 11.05 -6.96 -11.28
C PRO A 141 10.39 -5.78 -10.55
N GLU A 142 9.07 -5.87 -10.33
CA GLU A 142 8.29 -4.85 -9.62
C GLU A 142 7.74 -5.41 -8.32
N LEU A 143 8.55 -5.38 -7.27
CA LEU A 143 8.12 -5.69 -5.90
C LEU A 143 8.17 -4.43 -5.05
N TRP A 144 7.02 -4.06 -4.49
CA TRP A 144 6.84 -2.83 -3.73
C TRP A 144 6.22 -3.10 -2.37
N LEU A 145 6.83 -2.57 -1.33
CA LEU A 145 6.22 -2.45 -0.02
C LEU A 145 5.51 -1.08 0.07
N GLU A 146 4.18 -1.09 0.12
CA GLU A 146 3.37 0.13 0.25
C GLU A 146 3.07 0.37 1.74
N LEU A 147 3.86 1.25 2.36
CA LEU A 147 3.81 1.52 3.80
C LEU A 147 2.84 2.65 4.14
N GLY A 148 1.85 2.37 4.96
CA GLY A 148 0.94 3.37 5.50
C GLY A 148 1.60 4.21 6.61
N VAL A 149 2.44 5.15 6.25
CA VAL A 149 3.13 6.09 7.16
C VAL A 149 2.17 7.15 7.69
N GLN A 150 1.49 7.83 6.80
CA GLN A 150 0.51 8.90 6.94
C GLN A 150 1.12 10.25 7.38
N SER A 151 1.80 10.31 8.52
CA SER A 151 2.44 11.49 9.10
C SER A 151 3.74 11.13 9.83
N ARG A 152 4.61 12.11 10.05
CA ARG A 152 5.77 12.00 10.95
C ARG A 152 5.47 12.42 12.39
N HIS A 153 4.33 13.07 12.64
CA HIS A 153 4.00 13.64 13.94
C HIS A 153 3.31 12.62 14.82
N ASP A 154 3.98 12.19 15.90
CA ASP A 154 3.47 11.16 16.81
C ASP A 154 2.16 11.56 17.49
N ALA A 155 1.97 12.85 17.76
CA ALA A 155 0.72 13.39 18.29
C ALA A 155 -0.45 13.13 17.31
N THR A 156 -0.22 13.35 16.00
CA THR A 156 -1.20 13.05 14.94
C THR A 156 -1.43 11.55 14.83
N LEU A 157 -0.36 10.74 14.82
CA LEU A 157 -0.47 9.27 14.75
C LEU A 157 -1.28 8.71 15.93
N THR A 158 -1.08 9.27 17.12
CA THR A 158 -1.87 8.92 18.32
C THR A 158 -3.33 9.33 18.13
N ARG A 159 -3.60 10.56 17.70
CA ARG A 159 -4.96 11.08 17.49
C ARG A 159 -5.74 10.23 16.49
N ILE A 160 -5.13 9.85 15.38
CA ILE A 160 -5.77 8.99 14.36
C ILE A 160 -5.72 7.49 14.71
N ARG A 161 -5.30 7.13 15.92
CA ARG A 161 -5.22 5.75 16.43
C ARG A 161 -4.39 4.82 15.54
N ARG A 162 -3.21 5.29 15.07
CA ARG A 162 -2.34 4.45 14.23
C ARG A 162 -1.75 3.25 14.96
N GLY A 163 -1.49 3.38 16.29
CA GLY A 163 -0.90 2.31 17.11
C GLY A 163 0.59 2.06 16.86
N HIS A 164 1.26 2.92 16.10
CA HIS A 164 2.72 2.98 15.93
C HIS A 164 3.16 4.44 15.80
N ASP A 165 4.45 4.69 16.03
CA ASP A 165 5.11 5.98 15.95
C ASP A 165 5.83 6.21 14.61
N ALA A 166 6.38 7.41 14.41
CA ALA A 166 7.19 7.75 13.25
C ALA A 166 8.50 6.94 13.19
N ALA A 167 9.09 6.61 14.34
CA ALA A 167 10.30 5.81 14.42
C ALA A 167 10.07 4.38 13.88
N ALA A 168 8.88 3.79 14.09
CA ALA A 168 8.53 2.50 13.49
C ALA A 168 8.48 2.59 11.95
N SER A 169 7.99 3.71 11.40
CA SER A 169 7.98 3.95 9.95
C SER A 169 9.41 4.03 9.38
N GLU A 170 10.30 4.76 10.05
CA GLU A 170 11.69 4.86 9.63
C GLU A 170 12.41 3.52 9.68
N ARG A 171 12.24 2.75 10.77
CA ARG A 171 12.82 1.39 10.88
C ARG A 171 12.36 0.48 9.76
N ALA A 172 11.06 0.47 9.45
CA ALA A 172 10.51 -0.36 8.38
C ALA A 172 11.04 0.02 6.99
N ILE A 173 11.15 1.32 6.71
CA ILE A 173 11.71 1.83 5.45
C ILE A 173 13.18 1.40 5.29
N ARG A 174 14.00 1.61 6.33
CA ARG A 174 15.42 1.23 6.30
C ARG A 174 15.61 -0.27 6.19
N LEU A 175 14.78 -1.04 6.88
CA LEU A 175 14.81 -2.50 6.78
C LEU A 175 14.47 -2.97 5.36
N ALA A 176 13.38 -2.48 4.76
CA ALA A 176 13.01 -2.84 3.40
C ALA A 176 14.11 -2.48 2.38
N ALA A 177 14.71 -1.29 2.51
CA ALA A 177 15.82 -0.86 1.66
C ALA A 177 17.07 -1.76 1.82
N ALA A 178 17.37 -2.21 3.04
CA ALA A 178 18.50 -3.15 3.30
C ALA A 178 18.31 -4.50 2.60
N TYR A 179 17.07 -4.92 2.37
CA TYR A 179 16.72 -6.12 1.60
C TYR A 179 16.52 -5.86 0.10
N GLY A 180 16.70 -4.64 -0.38
CA GLY A 180 16.47 -4.27 -1.79
C GLY A 180 15.00 -4.27 -2.21
N VAL A 181 14.07 -4.25 -1.25
CA VAL A 181 12.62 -4.15 -1.51
C VAL A 181 12.26 -2.68 -1.70
N LYS A 182 11.64 -2.35 -2.84
CA LYS A 182 11.21 -0.97 -3.13
C LYS A 182 10.12 -0.52 -2.16
N VAL A 183 10.25 0.72 -1.69
CA VAL A 183 9.30 1.33 -0.74
C VAL A 183 8.50 2.44 -1.38
N CYS A 184 7.17 2.34 -1.30
CA CYS A 184 6.24 3.43 -1.55
C CYS A 184 5.61 3.88 -0.23
N ALA A 185 5.94 5.09 0.23
CA ALA A 185 5.36 5.66 1.45
C ALA A 185 4.01 6.32 1.15
N HIS A 186 2.96 5.92 1.88
CA HIS A 186 1.66 6.58 1.82
C HIS A 186 1.61 7.70 2.84
N LEU A 187 1.39 8.93 2.36
CA LEU A 187 1.25 10.13 3.16
C LEU A 187 -0.16 10.69 3.01
N MET A 188 -0.69 11.27 4.07
CA MET A 188 -2.06 11.78 4.09
C MET A 188 -2.10 13.27 4.48
N ALA A 189 -2.58 14.11 3.58
CA ALA A 189 -2.80 15.52 3.83
C ALA A 189 -4.18 15.76 4.45
N GLY A 190 -4.29 16.75 5.33
CA GLY A 190 -5.54 17.13 5.99
C GLY A 190 -5.88 16.26 7.19
N LEU A 191 -4.90 15.64 7.84
CA LEU A 191 -5.11 14.90 9.08
C LEU A 191 -5.55 15.85 10.21
N PRO A 192 -6.43 15.40 11.14
CA PRO A 192 -6.92 16.23 12.21
C PRO A 192 -5.79 16.81 13.08
N GLY A 193 -5.77 18.14 13.20
CA GLY A 193 -4.77 18.89 13.97
C GLY A 193 -3.48 19.18 13.24
N GLU A 194 -3.30 18.75 11.99
CA GLU A 194 -2.18 19.14 11.15
C GLU A 194 -2.50 20.37 10.30
N THR A 195 -1.49 21.20 10.13
CA THR A 195 -1.44 22.30 9.17
C THR A 195 -0.80 21.84 7.86
N ASP A 196 -0.85 22.69 6.82
CA ASP A 196 -0.12 22.44 5.58
C ASP A 196 1.40 22.34 5.82
N GLU A 197 1.95 23.09 6.78
CA GLU A 197 3.37 23.03 7.12
C GLU A 197 3.75 21.71 7.80
N ASP A 198 2.89 21.15 8.65
CA ASP A 198 3.09 19.82 9.26
C ASP A 198 3.13 18.73 8.19
N PHE A 199 2.25 18.83 7.19
CA PHE A 199 2.29 17.92 6.06
C PHE A 199 3.57 18.08 5.22
N LEU A 200 4.00 19.30 4.95
CA LEU A 200 5.26 19.57 4.25
C LEU A 200 6.48 19.08 5.05
N ASP A 201 6.43 19.16 6.37
CA ASP A 201 7.47 18.62 7.23
C ASP A 201 7.53 17.08 7.14
N THR A 202 6.38 16.41 7.06
CA THR A 202 6.30 14.98 6.77
C THR A 202 6.92 14.65 5.40
N VAL A 203 6.66 15.44 4.36
CA VAL A 203 7.24 15.25 3.02
C VAL A 203 8.77 15.43 3.04
N ARG A 204 9.28 16.46 3.74
CA ARG A 204 10.74 16.68 3.89
C ARG A 204 11.42 15.53 4.62
N TRP A 205 10.79 15.03 5.67
CA TRP A 205 11.30 13.85 6.39
C TRP A 205 11.40 12.63 5.48
N MET A 206 10.35 12.34 4.68
CA MET A 206 10.38 11.24 3.72
C MET A 206 11.47 11.39 2.67
N ALA A 207 11.73 12.62 2.20
CA ALA A 207 12.79 12.88 1.23
C ALA A 207 14.21 12.54 1.74
N GLY A 208 14.40 12.47 3.05
CA GLY A 208 15.65 12.04 3.70
C GLY A 208 15.77 10.54 3.93
N LEU A 209 14.75 9.74 3.58
CA LEU A 209 14.74 8.30 3.79
C LEU A 209 14.88 7.53 2.47
N PRO A 210 15.38 6.28 2.50
CA PRO A 210 15.59 5.46 1.32
C PRO A 210 14.25 4.90 0.79
N ILE A 211 13.41 5.76 0.22
CA ILE A 211 12.15 5.40 -0.43
C ILE A 211 12.27 5.52 -1.95
N ASP A 212 11.50 4.72 -2.69
CA ASP A 212 11.46 4.71 -4.14
C ASP A 212 10.28 5.51 -4.69
N GLY A 213 9.27 5.75 -3.88
CA GLY A 213 8.08 6.49 -4.27
C GLY A 213 7.24 6.96 -3.10
N VAL A 214 6.34 7.88 -3.41
CA VAL A 214 5.32 8.37 -2.47
C VAL A 214 3.94 8.27 -3.09
N LYS A 215 2.94 7.99 -2.26
CA LYS A 215 1.53 8.04 -2.63
C LYS A 215 0.84 9.05 -1.73
N LEU A 216 0.48 10.18 -2.32
CA LEU A 216 -0.17 11.27 -1.61
C LEU A 216 -1.69 11.04 -1.61
N HIS A 217 -2.29 11.09 -0.44
CA HIS A 217 -3.72 11.02 -0.23
C HIS A 217 -4.22 12.34 0.39
N GLY A 218 -5.37 12.83 -0.09
CA GLY A 218 -6.20 13.71 0.73
C GLY A 218 -7.01 12.87 1.71
N LEU A 219 -7.22 13.35 2.92
CA LEU A 219 -8.10 12.68 3.87
C LEU A 219 -9.55 12.71 3.35
N TYR A 220 -10.18 11.55 3.32
CA TYR A 220 -11.62 11.42 3.07
C TYR A 220 -12.30 10.93 4.34
N ILE A 221 -13.32 11.65 4.77
CA ILE A 221 -14.17 11.21 5.86
C ILE A 221 -15.15 10.17 5.30
N CYS A 222 -14.95 8.93 5.69
CA CYS A 222 -15.81 7.82 5.31
C CYS A 222 -16.96 7.67 6.30
N ARG A 223 -18.14 7.27 5.81
CA ARG A 223 -19.28 6.94 6.67
C ARG A 223 -18.95 5.77 7.61
N ASN A 224 -19.53 5.80 8.79
CA ASN A 224 -19.36 4.80 9.85
C ASN A 224 -17.88 4.66 10.29
N THR A 225 -17.16 5.77 10.32
CA THR A 225 -15.81 5.84 10.90
C THR A 225 -15.81 6.78 12.10
N PRO A 226 -14.93 6.58 13.10
CA PRO A 226 -14.84 7.52 14.23
C PRO A 226 -14.60 8.97 13.81
N LEU A 227 -13.95 9.19 12.67
CA LEU A 227 -13.68 10.53 12.15
C LEU A 227 -14.93 11.24 11.60
N GLU A 228 -16.00 10.50 11.27
CA GLU A 228 -17.30 11.11 10.90
C GLU A 228 -17.99 11.78 12.09
N GLU A 229 -17.67 11.33 13.31
CA GLU A 229 -18.29 11.81 14.56
C GLU A 229 -17.52 13.02 15.15
N GLU A 230 -16.30 13.33 14.69
CA GLU A 230 -15.47 14.48 15.09
C GLU A 230 -15.81 15.75 14.29
#